data_1e7bc844869076188cca3d16818b2788
#
_entry.id   1e7bc844869076188cca3d16818b2788
#
_cell.length_a   1.000
_cell.length_b   1.000
_cell.length_c   1.000
_cell.angle_alpha   90.00
_cell.angle_beta   90.00
_cell.angle_gamma   90.00
#
_symmetry.space_group_name_H-M   'P 1'
#
loop_
_entity.id
_entity.type
_entity.pdbx_description
1 polymer ?
#
loop_
_entity_poly.entity_id
_entity_poly.type
_entity_poly.pdbx_seq_one_letter_code
_entity_poly.pdbx_strand_id
1 'polypeptide(L)'
;VYLVTHSDSMLNYSNRNFTLWERVLTESRVLIFYLKMIIMPSVQELGLYHDDFGLSRGLLSPPTTLPALLAIGILLLTGLMLRTLRPLVSLGILWFFSGHALESTILPLELAHEHRNYLANYGILLAATCAVVQAPLKKLAPLISAPVPLLLILMFSYTTWLRSGQWSDNVTHSIYEALHHPQSHRAVFSAGRIHGRLALEGHMESKAEAFDHLERSMRLDKTGVMSNVTLIKLSHLLDEPENPAWFDDMLDKLSRYPISAADVSSLQVLSDCTQDICKIEPERMEALFAIVLQKPNAKLVAAYGYYTINTRGNFEKGLTLFRQAVELNPREPQYH
;
A
#
# COMPACT_ATOMS: atom_id res chain seq x y z
N VAL A 1 27.94 6.91 -2.56
CA VAL A 1 27.97 8.04 -3.51
C VAL A 1 26.57 8.26 -4.09
N TYR A 2 25.90 7.27 -4.71
CA TYR A 2 24.58 7.42 -5.31
C TYR A 2 23.50 7.96 -4.34
N LEU A 3 23.47 7.45 -3.10
CA LEU A 3 22.53 7.89 -2.05
C LEU A 3 22.71 9.37 -1.66
N VAL A 4 23.94 9.86 -1.67
CA VAL A 4 24.24 11.25 -1.29
C VAL A 4 23.89 12.22 -2.42
N THR A 5 24.10 11.82 -3.67
CA THR A 5 23.82 12.68 -4.84
C THR A 5 22.35 12.77 -5.23
N HIS A 6 21.49 11.86 -4.70
CA HIS A 6 20.06 11.79 -4.99
C HIS A 6 19.17 11.93 -3.74
N SER A 7 19.72 12.48 -2.65
CA SER A 7 19.01 12.63 -1.37
C SER A 7 17.68 13.36 -1.50
N ASP A 8 17.60 14.42 -2.29
CA ASP A 8 16.41 15.25 -2.45
C ASP A 8 15.26 14.50 -3.13
N SER A 9 15.58 13.59 -4.08
CA SER A 9 14.58 12.74 -4.71
C SER A 9 14.17 11.56 -3.82
N MET A 10 15.09 11.03 -3.00
CA MET A 10 14.84 9.90 -2.11
C MET A 10 14.04 10.29 -0.85
N LEU A 11 14.16 11.55 -0.39
CA LEU A 11 13.45 12.07 0.78
C LEU A 11 12.24 12.93 0.39
N ASN A 12 11.75 12.76 -0.82
CA ASN A 12 10.59 13.51 -1.29
C ASN A 12 9.27 12.92 -0.75
N TYR A 13 8.64 13.65 0.16
CA TYR A 13 7.35 13.32 0.75
C TYR A 13 6.15 13.96 0.03
N SER A 14 6.36 14.67 -1.10
CA SER A 14 5.29 15.38 -1.80
C SER A 14 4.13 14.49 -2.27
N ASN A 15 4.43 13.20 -2.52
CA ASN A 15 3.46 12.21 -2.96
C ASN A 15 2.93 11.33 -1.83
N ARG A 16 3.17 11.71 -0.56
CA ARG A 16 2.70 10.99 0.61
C ARG A 16 1.68 11.83 1.39
N ASN A 17 0.75 11.16 2.04
CA ASN A 17 -0.25 11.79 2.92
C ASN A 17 0.25 11.98 4.36
N PHE A 18 1.56 11.87 4.58
CA PHE A 18 2.24 12.03 5.87
C PHE A 18 3.60 12.73 5.70
N THR A 19 4.01 13.42 6.74
CA THR A 19 5.32 14.07 6.85
C THR A 19 6.39 13.09 7.36
N LEU A 20 7.66 13.47 7.24
CA LEU A 20 8.78 12.72 7.84
C LEU A 20 8.56 12.48 9.34
N TRP A 21 8.11 13.50 10.07
CA TRP A 21 7.87 13.40 11.51
C TRP A 21 6.74 12.42 11.86
N GLU A 22 5.62 12.53 11.18
CA GLU A 22 4.50 11.59 11.33
C GLU A 22 4.91 10.16 10.99
N ARG A 23 5.76 9.98 9.97
CA ARG A 23 6.31 8.67 9.65
C ARG A 23 7.13 8.10 10.81
N VAL A 24 8.15 8.81 11.30
CA VAL A 24 9.02 8.33 12.37
C VAL A 24 8.22 7.96 13.63
N LEU A 25 7.22 8.77 13.97
CA LEU A 25 6.31 8.48 15.09
C LEU A 25 5.46 7.22 14.82
N THR A 26 4.93 7.08 13.62
CA THR A 26 4.08 5.94 13.25
C THR A 26 4.90 4.64 13.18
N GLU A 27 6.11 4.68 12.65
CA GLU A 27 6.98 3.51 12.55
C GLU A 27 7.30 2.88 13.91
N SER A 28 7.32 3.65 14.99
CA SER A 28 7.45 3.09 16.33
C SER A 28 6.29 2.12 16.67
N ARG A 29 5.07 2.44 16.26
CA ARG A 29 3.89 1.59 16.44
C ARG A 29 3.88 0.43 15.45
N VAL A 30 4.36 0.64 14.23
CA VAL A 30 4.53 -0.42 13.23
C VAL A 30 5.52 -1.47 13.71
N LEU A 31 6.65 -1.07 14.29
CA LEU A 31 7.62 -2.02 14.87
C LEU A 31 7.01 -2.84 16.03
N ILE A 32 6.20 -2.23 16.88
CA ILE A 32 5.46 -2.97 17.92
C ILE A 32 4.43 -3.92 17.31
N PHE A 33 3.73 -3.50 16.26
CA PHE A 33 2.83 -4.38 15.51
C PHE A 33 3.58 -5.58 14.92
N TYR A 34 4.76 -5.39 14.34
CA TYR A 34 5.59 -6.47 13.83
C TYR A 34 6.04 -7.42 14.95
N LEU A 35 6.49 -6.90 16.08
CA LEU A 35 6.84 -7.73 17.25
C LEU A 35 5.65 -8.56 17.73
N LYS A 36 4.45 -7.98 17.77
CA LYS A 36 3.22 -8.71 18.10
C LYS A 36 2.98 -9.84 17.11
N MET A 37 3.09 -9.57 15.81
CA MET A 37 2.87 -10.58 14.75
C MET A 37 3.91 -11.71 14.78
N ILE A 38 5.17 -11.42 15.17
CA ILE A 38 6.20 -12.44 15.33
C ILE A 38 5.89 -13.37 16.51
N ILE A 39 5.42 -12.83 17.64
CA ILE A 39 5.21 -13.59 18.88
C ILE A 39 3.85 -14.30 18.84
N MET A 40 2.83 -13.62 18.36
CA MET A 40 1.45 -14.08 18.35
C MET A 40 0.75 -13.66 17.02
N PRO A 41 1.00 -14.39 15.93
CA PRO A 41 0.43 -14.07 14.63
C PRO A 41 -1.09 -14.20 14.65
N SER A 42 -1.78 -13.16 14.24
CA SER A 42 -3.22 -13.14 14.03
C SER A 42 -3.51 -13.18 12.54
N VAL A 43 -4.16 -14.25 12.07
CA VAL A 43 -4.49 -14.42 10.65
C VAL A 43 -5.38 -13.28 10.13
N GLN A 44 -6.18 -12.69 11.01
CA GLN A 44 -7.06 -11.57 10.69
C GLN A 44 -6.33 -10.23 10.55
N GLU A 45 -5.23 -10.05 11.28
CA GLU A 45 -4.40 -8.83 11.22
C GLU A 45 -3.29 -8.93 10.17
N LEU A 46 -2.99 -10.16 9.70
CA LEU A 46 -2.08 -10.39 8.58
C LEU A 46 -2.79 -10.05 7.28
N GLY A 47 -2.29 -9.09 6.53
CA GLY A 47 -2.87 -8.61 5.29
C GLY A 47 -1.85 -8.23 4.24
N LEU A 48 -2.28 -8.13 2.99
CA LEU A 48 -1.46 -7.59 1.91
C LEU A 48 -1.38 -6.05 2.01
N TYR A 49 -2.45 -5.44 2.52
CA TYR A 49 -2.60 -4.00 2.59
C TYR A 49 -2.72 -3.54 4.05
N HIS A 50 -1.91 -2.55 4.41
CA HIS A 50 -1.92 -1.89 5.73
C HIS A 50 -1.98 -0.37 5.56
N ASP A 51 -2.63 0.12 4.50
CA ASP A 51 -2.86 1.53 4.26
C ASP A 51 -3.90 2.15 5.21
N ASP A 52 -4.62 1.31 5.94
CA ASP A 52 -5.50 1.66 7.06
C ASP A 52 -4.74 1.85 8.39
N PHE A 53 -3.42 1.65 8.44
CA PHE A 53 -2.64 1.88 9.65
C PHE A 53 -2.65 3.36 10.03
N GLY A 54 -3.26 3.67 11.17
CA GLY A 54 -3.50 5.05 11.60
C GLY A 54 -2.21 5.84 11.86
N LEU A 55 -2.08 7.01 11.26
CA LEU A 55 -0.94 7.91 11.42
C LEU A 55 -0.79 8.44 12.85
N SER A 56 0.45 8.51 13.31
CA SER A 56 0.82 9.24 14.53
C SER A 56 1.11 10.71 14.20
N ARG A 57 0.20 11.59 14.57
CA ARG A 57 0.35 13.05 14.36
C ARG A 57 1.10 13.75 15.49
N GLY A 58 1.32 13.05 16.61
CA GLY A 58 2.05 13.54 17.78
C GLY A 58 2.30 12.41 18.76
N LEU A 59 3.02 12.70 19.85
CA LEU A 59 3.39 11.70 20.87
C LEU A 59 2.17 11.08 21.58
N LEU A 60 1.07 11.82 21.67
CA LEU A 60 -0.17 11.37 22.32
C LEU A 60 -1.34 11.21 21.34
N SER A 61 -1.09 11.33 20.05
CA SER A 61 -2.11 11.21 19.00
C SER A 61 -1.65 10.25 17.90
N PRO A 62 -2.05 8.98 17.98
CA PRO A 62 -2.86 8.31 19.02
C PRO A 62 -2.08 8.08 20.32
N PRO A 63 -2.77 7.78 21.45
CA PRO A 63 -2.13 7.56 22.77
C PRO A 63 -1.11 6.44 22.80
N THR A 64 -1.17 5.52 21.85
CA THR A 64 -0.24 4.37 21.72
C THR A 64 1.14 4.74 21.20
N THR A 65 1.35 5.97 20.66
CA THR A 65 2.64 6.39 20.07
C THR A 65 3.75 6.49 21.13
N LEU A 66 3.50 7.20 22.23
CA LEU A 66 4.51 7.35 23.29
C LEU A 66 4.88 6.02 23.96
N PRO A 67 3.91 5.15 24.36
CA PRO A 67 4.24 3.80 24.83
C PRO A 67 5.05 2.98 23.84
N ALA A 68 4.78 3.06 22.54
CA ALA A 68 5.54 2.35 21.51
C ALA A 68 7.00 2.85 21.44
N LEU A 69 7.22 4.16 21.44
CA LEU A 69 8.55 4.75 21.47
C LEU A 69 9.35 4.32 22.70
N LEU A 70 8.71 4.34 23.88
CA LEU A 70 9.34 3.90 25.13
C LEU A 70 9.69 2.40 25.08
N ALA A 71 8.79 1.56 24.60
CA ALA A 71 9.02 0.12 24.47
C ALA A 71 10.19 -0.19 23.53
N ILE A 72 10.28 0.49 22.39
CA ILE A 72 11.40 0.37 21.45
C ILE A 72 12.71 0.84 22.08
N GLY A 73 12.69 1.97 22.78
CA GLY A 73 13.86 2.48 23.48
C GLY A 73 14.35 1.51 24.56
N ILE A 74 13.45 0.95 25.35
CA ILE A 74 13.75 -0.07 26.36
C ILE A 74 14.32 -1.33 25.71
N LEU A 75 13.73 -1.78 24.61
CA LEU A 75 14.20 -2.99 23.92
C LEU A 75 15.60 -2.79 23.32
N LEU A 76 15.87 -1.66 22.69
CA LEU A 76 17.20 -1.28 22.20
C LEU A 76 18.23 -1.22 23.33
N LEU A 77 17.90 -0.54 24.42
CA LEU A 77 18.77 -0.45 25.59
C LEU A 77 19.06 -1.83 26.18
N THR A 78 18.03 -2.69 26.28
CA THR A 78 18.19 -4.07 26.71
C THR A 78 19.14 -4.85 25.80
N GLY A 79 18.99 -4.72 24.49
CA GLY A 79 19.92 -5.31 23.51
C GLY A 79 21.36 -4.86 23.74
N LEU A 80 21.60 -3.56 23.93
CA LEU A 80 22.91 -3.03 24.18
C LEU A 80 23.50 -3.48 25.54
N MET A 81 22.71 -3.55 26.60
CA MET A 81 23.16 -3.97 27.93
C MET A 81 23.51 -5.47 27.97
N LEU A 82 22.75 -6.29 27.23
CA LEU A 82 22.97 -7.74 27.20
C LEU A 82 24.15 -8.19 26.34
N ARG A 83 24.85 -7.29 25.65
CA ARG A 83 25.93 -7.63 24.70
C ARG A 83 27.07 -8.47 25.31
N THR A 84 27.36 -8.30 26.60
CA THR A 84 28.41 -9.04 27.31
C THR A 84 27.87 -10.24 28.10
N LEU A 85 26.67 -10.12 28.67
CA LEU A 85 26.08 -11.14 29.52
C LEU A 85 25.36 -12.22 28.73
N ARG A 86 24.66 -11.85 27.66
CA ARG A 86 23.88 -12.76 26.78
C ARG A 86 24.01 -12.34 25.32
N PRO A 87 25.18 -12.56 24.70
CA PRO A 87 25.50 -12.00 23.38
C PRO A 87 24.54 -12.44 22.26
N LEU A 88 24.02 -13.66 22.29
CA LEU A 88 23.07 -14.12 21.27
C LEU A 88 21.69 -13.48 21.41
N VAL A 89 21.23 -13.21 22.65
CA VAL A 89 19.99 -12.45 22.87
C VAL A 89 20.16 -11.03 22.40
N SER A 90 21.29 -10.40 22.75
CA SER A 90 21.65 -9.07 22.28
C SER A 90 21.70 -9.00 20.75
N LEU A 91 22.40 -9.93 20.12
CA LEU A 91 22.49 -10.03 18.66
C LEU A 91 21.10 -10.11 18.02
N GLY A 92 20.23 -10.95 18.54
CA GLY A 92 18.87 -11.11 17.99
C GLY A 92 18.03 -9.83 18.09
N ILE A 93 18.09 -9.12 19.24
CA ILE A 93 17.38 -7.84 19.40
C ILE A 93 17.94 -6.79 18.43
N LEU A 94 19.26 -6.64 18.39
CA LEU A 94 19.91 -5.63 17.53
C LEU A 94 19.75 -5.96 16.04
N TRP A 95 19.69 -7.25 15.69
CA TRP A 95 19.39 -7.70 14.32
C TRP A 95 18.01 -7.24 13.84
N PHE A 96 16.98 -7.37 14.69
CA PHE A 96 15.64 -6.87 14.37
C PHE A 96 15.66 -5.39 13.99
N PHE A 97 16.30 -4.55 14.80
CA PHE A 97 16.40 -3.12 14.52
C PHE A 97 17.28 -2.82 13.30
N SER A 98 18.36 -3.58 13.09
CA SER A 98 19.20 -3.43 11.90
C SER A 98 18.44 -3.78 10.62
N GLY A 99 17.60 -4.84 10.65
CA GLY A 99 16.74 -5.22 9.53
C GLY A 99 15.72 -4.14 9.16
N HIS A 100 15.25 -3.37 10.13
CA HIS A 100 14.29 -2.28 9.92
C HIS A 100 14.96 -0.90 9.75
N ALA A 101 16.28 -0.78 9.94
CA ALA A 101 16.97 0.52 9.95
C ALA A 101 16.82 1.32 8.65
N LEU A 102 16.69 0.64 7.50
CA LEU A 102 16.50 1.32 6.22
C LEU A 102 15.04 1.67 5.97
N GLU A 103 14.13 0.72 6.18
CA GLU A 103 12.75 0.81 5.72
C GLU A 103 11.81 1.48 6.72
N SER A 104 12.06 1.32 8.01
CA SER A 104 11.24 1.88 9.09
C SER A 104 11.81 3.17 9.70
N THR A 105 12.48 4.00 8.89
CA THR A 105 13.05 5.26 9.35
C THR A 105 12.59 6.43 8.48
N ILE A 106 13.49 7.01 7.70
CA ILE A 106 13.30 8.29 6.99
C ILE A 106 12.83 8.15 5.54
N LEU A 107 12.91 6.97 4.95
CA LEU A 107 12.52 6.80 3.55
C LEU A 107 10.99 6.88 3.38
N PRO A 108 10.46 7.61 2.40
CA PRO A 108 9.02 7.80 2.18
C PRO A 108 8.35 6.56 1.57
N LEU A 109 8.53 5.40 2.20
CA LEU A 109 7.92 4.13 1.83
C LEU A 109 6.51 4.02 2.45
N GLU A 110 5.77 2.99 2.11
CA GLU A 110 4.55 2.61 2.84
C GLU A 110 4.87 2.32 4.30
N LEU A 111 3.95 2.63 5.22
CA LEU A 111 4.21 2.56 6.66
C LEU A 111 4.38 1.11 7.11
N ALA A 112 3.44 0.24 6.81
CA ALA A 112 3.48 -1.15 7.22
C ALA A 112 3.41 -2.09 6.02
N HIS A 113 4.30 -3.08 6.00
CA HIS A 113 4.32 -4.11 4.98
C HIS A 113 4.96 -5.39 5.51
N GLU A 114 4.25 -6.50 5.52
CA GLU A 114 4.66 -7.73 6.21
C GLU A 114 5.97 -8.34 5.70
N HIS A 115 6.21 -8.28 4.40
CA HIS A 115 7.42 -8.88 3.82
C HIS A 115 8.72 -8.23 4.30
N ARG A 116 8.69 -6.98 4.78
CA ARG A 116 9.86 -6.31 5.38
C ARG A 116 10.33 -7.00 6.65
N ASN A 117 9.42 -7.69 7.33
CA ASN A 117 9.68 -8.39 8.55
C ASN A 117 10.45 -9.70 8.37
N TYR A 118 10.55 -10.23 7.13
CA TYR A 118 11.10 -11.56 6.87
C TYR A 118 12.50 -11.76 7.45
N LEU A 119 13.43 -10.85 7.17
CA LEU A 119 14.80 -10.93 7.67
C LEU A 119 14.90 -10.53 9.15
N ALA A 120 14.11 -9.54 9.58
CA ALA A 120 14.12 -9.03 10.94
C ALA A 120 13.56 -10.05 11.95
N ASN A 121 12.54 -10.84 11.56
CA ASN A 121 11.92 -11.89 12.37
C ASN A 121 12.93 -12.89 12.95
N TYR A 122 13.93 -13.26 12.13
CA TYR A 122 14.98 -14.17 12.57
C TYR A 122 15.67 -13.71 13.85
N GLY A 123 15.91 -12.40 13.97
CA GLY A 123 16.53 -11.82 15.17
C GLY A 123 15.69 -12.03 16.44
N ILE A 124 14.40 -11.74 16.38
CA ILE A 124 13.51 -11.91 17.56
C ILE A 124 13.34 -13.37 17.94
N LEU A 125 13.20 -14.26 16.95
CA LEU A 125 13.11 -15.70 17.21
C LEU A 125 14.40 -16.25 17.82
N LEU A 126 15.57 -15.80 17.35
CA LEU A 126 16.86 -16.12 17.95
C LEU A 126 16.94 -15.63 19.39
N ALA A 127 16.61 -14.36 19.64
CA ALA A 127 16.64 -13.78 20.98
C ALA A 127 15.71 -14.52 21.94
N ALA A 128 14.49 -14.79 21.54
CA ALA A 128 13.49 -15.50 22.34
C ALA A 128 13.94 -16.94 22.65
N THR A 129 14.41 -17.69 21.66
CA THR A 129 14.92 -19.05 21.83
C THR A 129 16.11 -19.09 22.78
N CYS A 130 17.10 -18.20 22.58
CA CYS A 130 18.27 -18.11 23.45
C CYS A 130 17.91 -17.67 24.87
N ALA A 131 16.93 -16.76 25.03
CA ALA A 131 16.48 -16.34 26.34
C ALA A 131 15.83 -17.50 27.13
N VAL A 132 15.01 -18.31 26.46
CA VAL A 132 14.38 -19.50 27.04
C VAL A 132 15.42 -20.57 27.42
N VAL A 133 16.34 -20.90 26.50
CA VAL A 133 17.37 -21.93 26.72
C VAL A 133 18.35 -21.53 27.86
N GLN A 134 18.69 -20.24 27.96
CA GLN A 134 19.62 -19.68 28.92
C GLN A 134 18.94 -19.28 30.27
N ALA A 135 17.63 -19.45 30.39
CA ALA A 135 16.91 -19.10 31.58
C ALA A 135 17.39 -19.98 32.76
N PRO A 136 17.64 -19.41 33.98
CA PRO A 136 18.14 -20.17 35.13
C PRO A 136 17.08 -21.08 35.81
N LEU A 137 16.07 -21.47 35.05
CA LEU A 137 14.93 -22.26 35.50
C LEU A 137 15.22 -23.77 35.50
N LYS A 138 16.32 -24.21 36.12
CA LYS A 138 16.77 -25.62 36.12
C LYS A 138 15.67 -26.63 36.55
N LYS A 139 14.72 -26.23 37.40
CA LYS A 139 13.61 -27.08 37.83
C LYS A 139 12.42 -27.10 36.87
N LEU A 140 12.22 -26.03 36.08
CA LEU A 140 11.18 -25.95 35.05
C LEU A 140 11.67 -26.31 33.65
N ALA A 141 12.99 -26.42 33.45
CA ALA A 141 13.60 -26.72 32.18
C ALA A 141 12.97 -27.93 31.44
N PRO A 142 12.77 -29.10 32.06
CA PRO A 142 12.14 -30.23 31.39
C PRO A 142 10.66 -30.00 31.05
N LEU A 143 9.94 -29.18 31.82
CA LEU A 143 8.53 -28.87 31.56
C LEU A 143 8.36 -27.84 30.41
N ILE A 144 9.35 -27.00 30.17
CA ILE A 144 9.27 -25.87 29.20
C ILE A 144 10.07 -26.16 27.93
N SER A 145 11.17 -26.90 28.03
CA SER A 145 12.13 -27.08 26.94
C SER A 145 11.61 -27.87 25.73
N ALA A 146 10.64 -28.75 25.92
CA ALA A 146 10.04 -29.53 24.84
C ALA A 146 8.60 -29.03 24.48
N PRO A 147 7.67 -28.83 25.44
CA PRO A 147 6.30 -28.43 25.04
C PRO A 147 6.19 -27.03 24.50
N VAL A 148 6.97 -26.05 24.98
CA VAL A 148 6.88 -24.67 24.46
C VAL A 148 7.31 -24.56 22.99
N PRO A 149 8.48 -25.05 22.56
CA PRO A 149 8.83 -25.09 21.12
C PRO A 149 7.82 -25.87 20.30
N LEU A 150 7.32 -27.01 20.80
CA LEU A 150 6.31 -27.78 20.06
C LEU A 150 5.02 -27.00 19.89
N LEU A 151 4.51 -26.33 20.91
CA LEU A 151 3.33 -25.48 20.81
C LEU A 151 3.53 -24.31 19.83
N LEU A 152 4.69 -23.68 19.84
CA LEU A 152 5.03 -22.62 18.88
C LEU A 152 5.05 -23.16 17.45
N ILE A 153 5.68 -24.31 17.21
CA ILE A 153 5.70 -24.95 15.90
C ILE A 153 4.27 -25.27 15.43
N LEU A 154 3.44 -25.85 16.30
CA LEU A 154 2.05 -26.14 15.99
C LEU A 154 1.25 -24.87 15.68
N MET A 155 1.42 -23.82 16.50
CA MET A 155 0.76 -22.53 16.30
C MET A 155 1.16 -21.90 14.95
N PHE A 156 2.46 -21.81 14.65
CA PHE A 156 2.93 -21.25 13.38
C PHE A 156 2.52 -22.10 12.18
N SER A 157 2.59 -23.45 12.31
CA SER A 157 2.13 -24.36 11.25
C SER A 157 0.64 -24.19 10.98
N TYR A 158 -0.18 -24.10 12.03
CA TYR A 158 -1.62 -23.88 11.89
C TYR A 158 -1.94 -22.50 11.27
N THR A 159 -1.27 -21.45 11.72
CA THR A 159 -1.42 -20.10 11.14
C THR A 159 -1.02 -20.07 9.67
N THR A 160 0.09 -20.73 9.32
CA THR A 160 0.56 -20.85 7.93
C THR A 160 -0.43 -21.62 7.07
N TRP A 161 -0.99 -22.70 7.59
CA TRP A 161 -2.01 -23.49 6.89
C TRP A 161 -3.28 -22.67 6.60
N LEU A 162 -3.79 -21.95 7.60
CA LEU A 162 -4.93 -21.05 7.43
C LEU A 162 -4.61 -19.96 6.38
N ARG A 163 -3.44 -19.35 6.47
CA ARG A 163 -3.00 -18.31 5.54
C ARG A 163 -2.84 -18.83 4.11
N SER A 164 -2.31 -20.04 3.95
CA SER A 164 -2.21 -20.70 2.65
C SER A 164 -3.58 -20.88 2.00
N GLY A 165 -4.62 -21.22 2.78
CA GLY A 165 -6.00 -21.29 2.28
C GLY A 165 -6.54 -19.96 1.79
N GLN A 166 -6.21 -18.84 2.45
CA GLN A 166 -6.62 -17.50 2.02
C GLN A 166 -5.95 -17.07 0.70
N TRP A 167 -4.74 -17.56 0.43
CA TRP A 167 -3.98 -17.28 -0.79
C TRP A 167 -4.23 -18.30 -1.90
N SER A 168 -5.19 -19.22 -1.74
CA SER A 168 -5.47 -20.28 -2.70
C SER A 168 -5.92 -19.74 -4.06
N ASP A 169 -6.69 -18.64 -4.05
CA ASP A 169 -7.15 -17.96 -5.24
C ASP A 169 -7.38 -16.45 -4.99
N ASN A 170 -7.40 -15.67 -6.07
CA ASN A 170 -7.52 -14.22 -6.00
C ASN A 170 -8.89 -13.75 -5.49
N VAL A 171 -9.96 -14.52 -5.69
CA VAL A 171 -11.32 -14.15 -5.24
C VAL A 171 -11.38 -14.25 -3.73
N THR A 172 -11.05 -15.43 -3.18
CA THR A 172 -11.00 -15.68 -1.74
C THR A 172 -10.08 -14.66 -1.03
N HIS A 173 -8.88 -14.43 -1.58
CA HIS A 173 -7.93 -13.49 -1.01
C HIS A 173 -8.48 -12.06 -0.94
N SER A 174 -9.00 -11.54 -2.06
CA SER A 174 -9.47 -10.14 -2.13
C SER A 174 -10.69 -9.89 -1.24
N ILE A 175 -11.62 -10.84 -1.17
CA ILE A 175 -12.81 -10.74 -0.30
C ILE A 175 -12.38 -10.80 1.17
N TYR A 176 -11.45 -11.71 1.51
CA TYR A 176 -10.93 -11.83 2.87
C TYR A 176 -10.23 -10.55 3.34
N GLU A 177 -9.37 -9.96 2.51
CA GLU A 177 -8.69 -8.69 2.79
C GLU A 177 -9.69 -7.55 3.05
N ALA A 178 -10.70 -7.39 2.19
CA ALA A 178 -11.71 -6.35 2.36
C ALA A 178 -12.57 -6.53 3.63
N LEU A 179 -12.80 -7.77 4.04
CA LEU A 179 -13.55 -8.10 5.25
C LEU A 179 -12.77 -7.74 6.52
N HIS A 180 -11.46 -8.02 6.55
CA HIS A 180 -10.63 -7.85 7.74
C HIS A 180 -9.92 -6.48 7.78
N HIS A 181 -9.73 -5.85 6.62
CA HIS A 181 -9.21 -4.49 6.47
C HIS A 181 -10.24 -3.55 5.83
N PRO A 182 -11.40 -3.34 6.46
CA PRO A 182 -12.51 -2.59 5.87
C PRO A 182 -12.24 -1.08 5.72
N GLN A 183 -11.17 -0.56 6.31
CA GLN A 183 -10.73 0.83 6.17
C GLN A 183 -9.56 0.98 5.18
N SER A 184 -9.02 -0.12 4.68
CA SER A 184 -8.03 -0.12 3.61
C SER A 184 -8.73 0.13 2.27
N HIS A 185 -8.46 1.30 1.67
CA HIS A 185 -9.01 1.58 0.34
C HIS A 185 -8.51 0.58 -0.70
N ARG A 186 -7.28 0.07 -0.56
CA ARG A 186 -6.69 -0.92 -1.47
C ARG A 186 -7.34 -2.30 -1.34
N ALA A 187 -7.61 -2.76 -0.12
CA ALA A 187 -8.29 -4.03 0.11
C ALA A 187 -9.71 -3.99 -0.47
N VAL A 188 -10.45 -2.93 -0.14
CA VAL A 188 -11.82 -2.71 -0.64
C VAL A 188 -11.83 -2.55 -2.17
N PHE A 189 -10.86 -1.83 -2.76
CA PHE A 189 -10.69 -1.72 -4.20
C PHE A 189 -10.45 -3.08 -4.86
N SER A 190 -9.58 -3.91 -4.27
CA SER A 190 -9.29 -5.26 -4.78
C SER A 190 -10.54 -6.12 -4.83
N ALA A 191 -11.36 -6.12 -3.78
CA ALA A 191 -12.64 -6.82 -3.76
C ALA A 191 -13.60 -6.30 -4.84
N GLY A 192 -13.74 -4.98 -4.98
CA GLY A 192 -14.58 -4.39 -6.02
C GLY A 192 -14.15 -4.76 -7.43
N ARG A 193 -12.83 -4.81 -7.70
CA ARG A 193 -12.30 -5.28 -8.99
C ARG A 193 -12.60 -6.76 -9.25
N ILE A 194 -12.49 -7.60 -8.24
CA ILE A 194 -12.80 -9.04 -8.36
C ILE A 194 -14.28 -9.25 -8.66
N HIS A 195 -15.18 -8.61 -7.91
CA HIS A 195 -16.62 -8.66 -8.17
C HIS A 195 -16.96 -8.09 -9.56
N GLY A 196 -16.31 -6.99 -9.99
CA GLY A 196 -16.48 -6.43 -11.33
C GLY A 196 -16.06 -7.40 -12.44
N ARG A 197 -14.94 -8.12 -12.26
CA ARG A 197 -14.52 -9.16 -13.19
C ARG A 197 -15.53 -10.31 -13.25
N LEU A 198 -15.98 -10.79 -12.10
CA LEU A 198 -17.01 -11.86 -12.05
C LEU A 198 -18.30 -11.43 -12.76
N ALA A 199 -18.75 -10.19 -12.58
CA ALA A 199 -19.91 -9.65 -13.29
C ALA A 199 -19.70 -9.64 -14.81
N LEU A 200 -18.50 -9.25 -15.30
CA LEU A 200 -18.14 -9.29 -16.72
C LEU A 200 -18.03 -10.72 -17.27
N GLU A 201 -17.70 -11.70 -16.44
CA GLU A 201 -17.67 -13.14 -16.78
C GLU A 201 -19.09 -13.78 -16.75
N GLY A 202 -20.12 -12.99 -16.42
CA GLY A 202 -21.54 -13.43 -16.45
C GLY A 202 -22.17 -13.68 -15.06
N HIS A 203 -21.41 -13.53 -13.98
CA HIS A 203 -21.90 -13.64 -12.59
C HIS A 203 -22.58 -12.33 -12.15
N MET A 204 -23.76 -12.05 -12.69
CA MET A 204 -24.44 -10.76 -12.52
C MET A 204 -24.83 -10.46 -11.06
N GLU A 205 -24.91 -11.48 -10.20
CA GLU A 205 -25.09 -11.33 -8.75
C GLU A 205 -23.95 -10.54 -8.08
N SER A 206 -22.74 -10.58 -8.66
CA SER A 206 -21.59 -9.83 -8.17
C SER A 206 -21.56 -8.35 -8.58
N LYS A 207 -22.50 -7.90 -9.41
CA LYS A 207 -22.50 -6.53 -9.93
C LYS A 207 -22.70 -5.49 -8.81
N ALA A 208 -23.67 -5.71 -7.95
CA ALA A 208 -23.99 -4.78 -6.87
C ALA A 208 -22.81 -4.63 -5.90
N GLU A 209 -22.18 -5.74 -5.51
CA GLU A 209 -20.99 -5.76 -4.66
C GLU A 209 -19.80 -5.05 -5.31
N ALA A 210 -19.66 -5.17 -6.64
CA ALA A 210 -18.58 -4.49 -7.37
C ALA A 210 -18.69 -2.97 -7.21
N PHE A 211 -19.87 -2.40 -7.48
CA PHE A 211 -20.09 -0.97 -7.37
C PHE A 211 -20.01 -0.50 -5.91
N ASP A 212 -20.59 -1.21 -4.95
CA ASP A 212 -20.52 -0.85 -3.52
C ASP A 212 -19.07 -0.79 -3.02
N HIS A 213 -18.29 -1.83 -3.29
CA HIS A 213 -16.89 -1.87 -2.89
C HIS A 213 -16.06 -0.76 -3.58
N LEU A 214 -16.24 -0.52 -4.88
CA LEU A 214 -15.51 0.52 -5.59
C LEU A 214 -15.89 1.93 -5.10
N GLU A 215 -17.17 2.21 -4.87
CA GLU A 215 -17.61 3.49 -4.30
C GLU A 215 -17.11 3.68 -2.87
N ARG A 216 -17.12 2.62 -2.07
CA ARG A 216 -16.54 2.65 -0.73
C ARG A 216 -15.04 2.95 -0.79
N SER A 217 -14.30 2.29 -1.67
CA SER A 217 -12.89 2.56 -1.88
C SER A 217 -12.65 4.01 -2.33
N MET A 218 -13.46 4.54 -3.24
CA MET A 218 -13.41 5.93 -3.68
C MET A 218 -13.58 6.92 -2.51
N ARG A 219 -14.50 6.63 -1.59
CA ARG A 219 -14.73 7.44 -0.38
C ARG A 219 -13.59 7.34 0.64
N LEU A 220 -12.94 6.19 0.75
CA LEU A 220 -11.80 5.96 1.65
C LEU A 220 -10.51 6.59 1.11
N ASP A 221 -10.26 6.51 -0.19
CA ASP A 221 -9.12 7.15 -0.84
C ASP A 221 -9.40 8.65 -1.05
N LYS A 222 -8.78 9.48 -0.22
CA LYS A 222 -8.99 10.94 -0.25
C LYS A 222 -8.25 11.64 -1.38
N THR A 223 -7.27 11.00 -1.98
CA THR A 223 -6.32 11.64 -2.91
C THR A 223 -6.27 10.98 -4.27
N GLY A 224 -6.37 9.66 -4.34
CA GLY A 224 -6.24 8.88 -5.57
C GLY A 224 -7.54 8.76 -6.34
N VAL A 225 -7.41 8.52 -7.65
CA VAL A 225 -8.55 8.46 -8.60
C VAL A 225 -8.77 7.08 -9.21
N MET A 226 -8.05 6.07 -8.74
CA MET A 226 -8.11 4.72 -9.30
C MET A 226 -9.52 4.11 -9.24
N SER A 227 -10.21 4.29 -8.12
CA SER A 227 -11.59 3.80 -7.93
C SER A 227 -12.59 4.53 -8.82
N ASN A 228 -12.43 5.85 -9.00
CA ASN A 228 -13.26 6.66 -9.89
C ASN A 228 -13.18 6.15 -11.33
N VAL A 229 -11.95 6.02 -11.84
CA VAL A 229 -11.72 5.50 -13.20
C VAL A 229 -12.28 4.09 -13.38
N THR A 230 -12.11 3.22 -12.38
CA THR A 230 -12.62 1.85 -12.44
C THR A 230 -14.16 1.81 -12.44
N LEU A 231 -14.82 2.66 -11.64
CA LEU A 231 -16.28 2.81 -11.62
C LEU A 231 -16.81 3.25 -12.98
N ILE A 232 -16.22 4.32 -13.54
CA ILE A 232 -16.60 4.84 -14.88
C ILE A 232 -16.43 3.75 -15.93
N LYS A 233 -15.25 3.11 -15.97
CA LYS A 233 -15.00 2.05 -16.95
C LYS A 233 -15.94 0.85 -16.79
N LEU A 234 -16.17 0.42 -15.56
CA LEU A 234 -17.03 -0.75 -15.28
C LEU A 234 -18.49 -0.47 -15.66
N SER A 235 -19.01 0.74 -15.40
CA SER A 235 -20.38 1.09 -15.80
C SER A 235 -20.56 0.98 -17.31
N HIS A 236 -19.63 1.50 -18.11
CA HIS A 236 -19.67 1.39 -19.55
C HIS A 236 -19.51 -0.05 -20.07
N LEU A 237 -18.67 -0.86 -19.41
CA LEU A 237 -18.50 -2.27 -19.79
C LEU A 237 -19.75 -3.13 -19.49
N LEU A 238 -20.51 -2.78 -18.47
CA LEU A 238 -21.74 -3.49 -18.06
C LEU A 238 -23.02 -2.85 -18.62
N ASP A 239 -22.87 -1.82 -19.47
CA ASP A 239 -23.99 -1.04 -20.02
C ASP A 239 -24.91 -0.45 -18.94
N GLU A 240 -24.29 0.00 -17.82
CA GLU A 240 -24.95 0.64 -16.70
C GLU A 240 -24.81 2.17 -16.78
N PRO A 241 -25.78 2.94 -16.27
CA PRO A 241 -25.68 4.40 -16.24
C PRO A 241 -24.52 4.87 -15.38
N GLU A 242 -23.66 5.71 -15.93
CA GLU A 242 -22.57 6.36 -15.17
C GLU A 242 -23.16 7.34 -14.16
N ASN A 243 -22.71 7.28 -12.91
CA ASN A 243 -23.00 8.30 -11.94
C ASN A 243 -22.06 9.50 -12.13
N PRO A 244 -22.56 10.69 -12.51
CA PRO A 244 -21.70 11.87 -12.75
C PRO A 244 -20.80 12.23 -11.57
N ALA A 245 -21.23 11.94 -10.34
CA ALA A 245 -20.47 12.24 -9.12
C ALA A 245 -19.09 11.54 -9.10
N TRP A 246 -18.93 10.41 -9.79
CA TRP A 246 -17.62 9.72 -9.85
C TRP A 246 -16.58 10.53 -10.64
N PHE A 247 -17.00 11.16 -11.72
CA PHE A 247 -16.12 12.01 -12.52
C PHE A 247 -15.85 13.35 -11.81
N ASP A 248 -16.86 13.93 -11.19
CA ASP A 248 -16.73 15.19 -10.47
C ASP A 248 -15.79 15.07 -9.26
N ASP A 249 -15.90 13.98 -8.48
CA ASP A 249 -14.97 13.65 -7.39
C ASP A 249 -13.54 13.46 -7.90
N MET A 250 -13.38 12.81 -9.06
CA MET A 250 -12.07 12.66 -9.71
C MET A 250 -11.44 14.02 -10.04
N LEU A 251 -12.20 14.94 -10.65
CA LEU A 251 -11.71 16.27 -10.99
C LEU A 251 -11.34 17.06 -9.72
N ASP A 252 -12.16 16.98 -8.67
CA ASP A 252 -11.89 17.63 -7.40
C ASP A 252 -10.57 17.13 -6.78
N LYS A 253 -10.37 15.80 -6.70
CA LYS A 253 -9.14 15.20 -6.20
C LYS A 253 -7.91 15.62 -7.01
N LEU A 254 -7.98 15.54 -8.35
CA LEU A 254 -6.89 15.93 -9.22
C LEU A 254 -6.54 17.43 -9.13
N SER A 255 -7.52 18.29 -8.83
CA SER A 255 -7.25 19.71 -8.64
C SER A 255 -6.51 20.00 -7.34
N ARG A 256 -6.87 19.31 -6.25
CA ARG A 256 -6.37 19.58 -4.89
C ARG A 256 -5.07 18.86 -4.55
N TYR A 257 -4.86 17.64 -5.05
CA TYR A 257 -3.77 16.79 -4.62
C TYR A 257 -2.73 16.55 -5.72
N PRO A 258 -1.48 16.23 -5.36
CA PRO A 258 -0.47 15.79 -6.32
C PRO A 258 -0.90 14.52 -7.06
N ILE A 259 -0.59 14.42 -8.35
CA ILE A 259 -0.90 13.25 -9.16
C ILE A 259 0.15 12.17 -8.89
N SER A 260 -0.26 11.04 -8.34
CA SER A 260 0.62 9.90 -8.08
C SER A 260 0.90 9.07 -9.34
N ALA A 261 1.88 8.17 -9.29
CA ALA A 261 2.15 7.24 -10.40
C ALA A 261 0.96 6.30 -10.68
N ALA A 262 0.18 5.94 -9.65
CA ALA A 262 -1.03 5.14 -9.80
C ALA A 262 -2.14 5.92 -10.51
N ASP A 263 -2.30 7.21 -10.19
CA ASP A 263 -3.26 8.09 -10.87
C ASP A 263 -2.89 8.26 -12.34
N VAL A 264 -1.60 8.47 -12.65
CA VAL A 264 -1.12 8.53 -14.05
C VAL A 264 -1.55 7.29 -14.82
N SER A 265 -1.34 6.10 -14.26
CA SER A 265 -1.73 4.84 -14.90
C SER A 265 -3.24 4.72 -15.05
N SER A 266 -4.00 5.14 -14.04
CA SER A 266 -5.47 5.12 -14.09
C SER A 266 -6.03 6.06 -15.14
N LEU A 267 -5.49 7.28 -15.25
CA LEU A 267 -5.90 8.26 -16.24
C LEU A 267 -5.54 7.84 -17.67
N GLN A 268 -4.43 7.11 -17.86
CA GLN A 268 -4.14 6.46 -19.14
C GLN A 268 -5.21 5.45 -19.51
N VAL A 269 -5.60 4.56 -18.57
CA VAL A 269 -6.68 3.58 -18.77
C VAL A 269 -8.00 4.27 -19.13
N LEU A 270 -8.31 5.41 -18.51
CA LEU A 270 -9.51 6.18 -18.84
C LEU A 270 -9.43 6.75 -20.25
N SER A 271 -8.29 7.34 -20.61
CA SER A 271 -8.05 7.87 -21.97
C SER A 271 -8.18 6.77 -23.02
N ASP A 272 -7.59 5.60 -22.80
CA ASP A 272 -7.69 4.47 -23.73
C ASP A 272 -9.13 3.96 -23.83
N CYS A 273 -9.88 3.96 -22.72
CA CYS A 273 -11.28 3.56 -22.68
C CYS A 273 -12.15 4.41 -23.62
N THR A 274 -11.83 5.69 -23.78
CA THR A 274 -12.64 6.59 -24.66
C THR A 274 -12.52 6.29 -26.14
N GLN A 275 -11.59 5.44 -26.57
CA GLN A 275 -11.45 5.06 -27.97
C GLN A 275 -12.55 4.12 -28.43
N ASP A 276 -12.93 3.13 -27.57
CA ASP A 276 -13.81 2.04 -27.98
C ASP A 276 -14.98 1.78 -27.01
N ILE A 277 -14.79 2.01 -25.72
CA ILE A 277 -15.69 1.53 -24.65
C ILE A 277 -16.43 2.68 -23.97
N CYS A 278 -15.67 3.66 -23.45
CA CYS A 278 -16.23 4.71 -22.61
C CYS A 278 -16.75 5.89 -23.46
N LYS A 279 -18.06 6.08 -23.47
CA LYS A 279 -18.69 7.22 -24.14
C LYS A 279 -18.75 8.42 -23.20
N ILE A 280 -17.60 9.05 -22.96
CA ILE A 280 -17.48 10.23 -22.09
C ILE A 280 -17.63 11.48 -22.95
N GLU A 281 -18.42 12.45 -22.50
CA GLU A 281 -18.60 13.72 -23.18
C GLU A 281 -17.26 14.44 -23.36
N PRO A 282 -16.97 14.96 -24.56
CA PRO A 282 -15.70 15.61 -24.86
C PRO A 282 -15.34 16.74 -23.91
N GLU A 283 -16.34 17.52 -23.48
CA GLU A 283 -16.17 18.65 -22.55
C GLU A 283 -15.62 18.19 -21.20
N ARG A 284 -16.07 17.03 -20.72
CA ARG A 284 -15.58 16.43 -19.46
C ARG A 284 -14.12 16.00 -19.58
N MET A 285 -13.74 15.36 -20.70
CA MET A 285 -12.35 14.97 -20.95
C MET A 285 -11.43 16.19 -21.13
N GLU A 286 -11.88 17.23 -21.81
CA GLU A 286 -11.11 18.47 -21.94
C GLU A 286 -10.92 19.16 -20.56
N ALA A 287 -11.95 19.16 -19.70
CA ALA A 287 -11.83 19.65 -18.32
C ALA A 287 -10.81 18.84 -17.52
N LEU A 288 -10.82 17.52 -17.64
CA LEU A 288 -9.83 16.64 -17.01
C LEU A 288 -8.41 17.01 -17.45
N PHE A 289 -8.16 17.07 -18.76
CA PHE A 289 -6.84 17.38 -19.28
C PHE A 289 -6.39 18.80 -18.94
N ALA A 290 -7.32 19.76 -18.88
CA ALA A 290 -7.00 21.14 -18.44
C ALA A 290 -6.44 21.17 -17.00
N ILE A 291 -6.96 20.34 -16.09
CA ILE A 291 -6.43 20.21 -14.71
C ILE A 291 -5.07 19.49 -14.73
N VAL A 292 -4.97 18.40 -15.45
CA VAL A 292 -3.77 17.55 -15.51
C VAL A 292 -2.57 18.29 -16.11
N LEU A 293 -2.78 19.11 -17.12
CA LEU A 293 -1.72 19.90 -17.76
C LEU A 293 -1.13 21.00 -16.87
N GLN A 294 -1.83 21.40 -15.80
CA GLN A 294 -1.26 22.30 -14.78
C GLN A 294 -0.15 21.62 -13.94
N LYS A 295 -0.10 20.30 -13.94
CA LYS A 295 0.89 19.45 -13.27
C LYS A 295 1.59 18.55 -14.30
N PRO A 296 2.42 19.09 -15.19
CA PRO A 296 2.86 18.40 -16.41
C PRO A 296 3.59 17.11 -16.10
N ASN A 297 3.12 16.03 -16.70
CA ASN A 297 3.71 14.70 -16.68
C ASN A 297 3.74 14.16 -18.12
N ALA A 298 4.91 13.76 -18.60
CA ALA A 298 5.08 13.33 -19.99
C ALA A 298 4.06 12.24 -20.41
N LYS A 299 3.77 11.27 -19.55
CA LYS A 299 2.80 10.20 -19.84
C LYS A 299 1.38 10.72 -19.99
N LEU A 300 0.97 11.69 -19.16
CA LEU A 300 -0.36 12.27 -19.22
C LEU A 300 -0.50 13.22 -20.41
N VAL A 301 0.54 13.97 -20.75
CA VAL A 301 0.57 14.78 -21.98
C VAL A 301 0.47 13.89 -23.22
N ALA A 302 1.19 12.75 -23.24
CA ALA A 302 1.07 11.79 -24.34
C ALA A 302 -0.32 11.14 -24.38
N ALA A 303 -0.92 10.78 -23.24
CA ALA A 303 -2.29 10.25 -23.17
C ALA A 303 -3.31 11.25 -23.75
N TYR A 304 -3.13 12.55 -23.48
CA TYR A 304 -3.95 13.59 -24.11
C TYR A 304 -3.70 13.69 -25.61
N GLY A 305 -2.46 13.52 -26.06
CA GLY A 305 -2.12 13.44 -27.47
C GLY A 305 -2.85 12.29 -28.17
N TYR A 306 -2.81 11.09 -27.60
CA TYR A 306 -3.54 9.91 -28.10
C TYR A 306 -5.06 10.16 -28.15
N TYR A 307 -5.64 10.66 -27.07
CA TYR A 307 -7.06 11.02 -27.04
C TYR A 307 -7.42 12.03 -28.15
N THR A 308 -6.60 13.07 -28.29
CA THR A 308 -6.82 14.15 -29.26
C THR A 308 -6.78 13.63 -30.70
N ILE A 309 -5.88 12.71 -31.04
CA ILE A 309 -5.81 12.08 -32.34
C ILE A 309 -6.91 11.05 -32.55
N ASN A 310 -6.96 10.04 -31.66
CA ASN A 310 -7.76 8.83 -31.90
C ASN A 310 -9.26 9.06 -31.63
N THR A 311 -9.61 9.88 -30.65
CA THR A 311 -11.01 10.12 -30.28
C THR A 311 -11.56 11.41 -30.90
N ARG A 312 -10.72 12.47 -30.99
CA ARG A 312 -11.17 13.79 -31.53
C ARG A 312 -10.78 14.05 -32.95
N GLY A 313 -9.94 13.23 -33.60
CA GLY A 313 -9.48 13.39 -34.97
C GLY A 313 -8.61 14.64 -35.22
N ASN A 314 -8.08 15.28 -34.16
CA ASN A 314 -7.29 16.51 -34.28
C ASN A 314 -5.78 16.18 -34.26
N PHE A 315 -5.24 15.87 -35.44
CA PHE A 315 -3.85 15.47 -35.61
C PHE A 315 -2.84 16.58 -35.27
N GLU A 316 -3.14 17.82 -35.60
CA GLU A 316 -2.23 18.95 -35.39
C GLU A 316 -2.02 19.21 -33.89
N LYS A 317 -3.11 19.30 -33.13
CA LYS A 317 -3.06 19.46 -31.70
C LYS A 317 -2.39 18.23 -31.02
N GLY A 318 -2.71 17.01 -31.46
CA GLY A 318 -2.12 15.79 -30.95
C GLY A 318 -0.61 15.71 -31.16
N LEU A 319 -0.13 16.07 -32.35
CA LEU A 319 1.31 16.13 -32.64
C LEU A 319 2.04 17.17 -31.77
N THR A 320 1.41 18.30 -31.52
CA THR A 320 1.94 19.31 -30.59
C THR A 320 2.10 18.77 -29.19
N LEU A 321 1.11 18.01 -28.69
CA LEU A 321 1.16 17.35 -27.37
C LEU A 321 2.26 16.28 -27.31
N PHE A 322 2.46 15.49 -28.36
CA PHE A 322 3.57 14.53 -28.38
C PHE A 322 4.94 15.21 -28.35
N ARG A 323 5.13 16.31 -29.08
CA ARG A 323 6.36 17.11 -28.99
C ARG A 323 6.61 17.60 -27.56
N GLN A 324 5.57 18.08 -26.89
CA GLN A 324 5.65 18.48 -25.48
C GLN A 324 5.99 17.29 -24.56
N ALA A 325 5.44 16.10 -24.81
CA ALA A 325 5.77 14.90 -24.04
C ALA A 325 7.25 14.49 -24.22
N VAL A 326 7.78 14.60 -25.45
CA VAL A 326 9.22 14.38 -25.75
C VAL A 326 10.09 15.38 -25.00
N GLU A 327 9.72 16.67 -24.97
CA GLU A 327 10.47 17.69 -24.22
C GLU A 327 10.51 17.38 -22.71
N LEU A 328 9.42 16.88 -22.15
CA LEU A 328 9.33 16.48 -20.73
C LEU A 328 10.11 15.19 -20.41
N ASN A 329 10.19 14.25 -21.33
CA ASN A 329 10.96 13.01 -21.19
C ASN A 329 11.57 12.54 -22.52
N PRO A 330 12.74 13.08 -22.92
CA PRO A 330 13.37 12.77 -24.20
C PRO A 330 13.86 11.32 -24.35
N ARG A 331 13.90 10.55 -23.26
CA ARG A 331 14.42 9.17 -23.27
C ARG A 331 13.33 8.11 -23.49
N GLU A 332 12.07 8.51 -23.56
CA GLU A 332 10.96 7.57 -23.74
C GLU A 332 10.67 7.34 -25.23
N PRO A 333 10.99 6.16 -25.79
CA PRO A 333 10.84 5.92 -27.24
C PRO A 333 9.40 6.00 -27.74
N GLN A 334 8.41 5.79 -26.85
CA GLN A 334 6.99 5.78 -27.22
C GLN A 334 6.44 7.16 -27.61
N TYR A 335 7.18 8.25 -27.35
CA TYR A 335 6.74 9.60 -27.69
C TYR A 335 7.31 10.11 -29.03
N HIS A 336 8.25 9.36 -29.60
CA HIS A 336 8.89 9.64 -30.91
C HIS A 336 8.17 8.93 -32.06
#